data_c21eaf492528aa668538f31f3263da57
#
_entry.id   c21eaf492528aa668538f31f3263da57
#
_cell.length_a   1.000
_cell.length_b   1.000
_cell.length_c   1.000
_cell.angle_alpha   90.00
_cell.angle_beta   90.00
_cell.angle_gamma   90.00
#
_symmetry.space_group_name_H-M   'P 1'
#
loop_
_entity.id
_entity.type
_entity.pdbx_description
1 polymer ?
#
loop_
_entity_poly.entity_id
_entity_poly.type
_entity_poly.pdbx_seq_one_letter_code
_entity_poly.pdbx_strand_id
1 'polypeptide(L)'
;MLSSECAAHFLERDQLLHIDMLECIRRGNATCLYVGERGVLLRDEPSGTFMLSAETKAVVEECLPLMQGAELLVCHQEFYEEFVSEELGLSLGERCHQAAYFKQTFLPETEQKGQVRPLDESYQLFVQEHYQMVTDEDYIKGRLR
;
A
#
# COMPACT_ATOMS: atom_id res chain seq x y z
N MET A 1 19.63 -8.76 6.29
CA MET A 1 18.27 -8.21 6.46
C MET A 1 18.17 -7.04 5.49
N LEU A 2 17.22 -7.09 4.56
CA LEU A 2 16.98 -5.97 3.62
C LEU A 2 16.49 -4.78 4.44
N SER A 3 17.12 -3.61 4.28
CA SER A 3 16.87 -2.45 5.13
C SER A 3 15.68 -1.65 4.62
N SER A 4 14.74 -1.32 5.50
CA SER A 4 13.65 -0.38 5.22
C SER A 4 14.16 1.00 4.80
N GLU A 5 15.34 1.41 5.28
CA GLU A 5 15.98 2.66 4.89
C GLU A 5 16.40 2.65 3.42
N CYS A 6 16.97 1.53 2.93
CA CYS A 6 17.31 1.40 1.52
C CYS A 6 16.08 1.37 0.63
N ALA A 7 15.00 0.70 1.07
CA ALA A 7 13.73 0.72 0.38
C ALA A 7 13.14 2.14 0.31
N ALA A 8 13.11 2.85 1.44
CA ALA A 8 12.62 4.22 1.51
C ALA A 8 13.38 5.14 0.54
N HIS A 9 14.70 5.02 0.47
CA HIS A 9 15.51 5.84 -0.44
C HIS A 9 15.14 5.66 -1.93
N PHE A 10 14.82 4.43 -2.36
CA PHE A 10 14.31 4.19 -3.71
C PHE A 10 12.92 4.83 -3.89
N LEU A 11 12.02 4.61 -2.95
CA LEU A 11 10.61 5.03 -3.03
C LEU A 11 10.46 6.56 -2.96
N GLU A 12 11.33 7.25 -2.25
CA GLU A 12 11.34 8.72 -2.12
C GLU A 12 11.66 9.44 -3.42
N ARG A 13 12.17 8.76 -4.45
CA ARG A 13 12.40 9.36 -5.78
C ARG A 13 11.10 9.77 -6.47
N ASP A 14 9.99 9.09 -6.16
CA ASP A 14 8.63 9.48 -6.55
C ASP A 14 7.66 9.22 -5.38
N GLN A 15 7.58 10.17 -4.46
CA GLN A 15 6.80 10.02 -3.24
C GLN A 15 5.31 9.88 -3.49
N LEU A 16 4.77 10.50 -4.55
CA LEU A 16 3.35 10.39 -4.85
C LEU A 16 3.00 9.01 -5.37
N LEU A 17 3.83 8.46 -6.24
CA LEU A 17 3.65 7.11 -6.77
C LEU A 17 3.73 6.04 -5.67
N HIS A 18 4.57 6.26 -4.66
CA HIS A 18 4.92 5.25 -3.65
C HIS A 18 4.39 5.58 -2.25
N ILE A 19 3.38 6.44 -2.14
CA ILE A 19 2.92 6.93 -0.83
C ILE A 19 2.40 5.81 0.08
N ASP A 20 1.75 4.80 -0.48
CA ASP A 20 1.26 3.62 0.23
C ASP A 20 2.42 2.76 0.76
N MET A 21 3.46 2.51 -0.05
CA MET A 21 4.65 1.77 0.35
C MET A 21 5.44 2.51 1.43
N LEU A 22 5.62 3.83 1.27
CA LEU A 22 6.29 4.69 2.26
C LEU A 22 5.52 4.72 3.58
N GLU A 23 4.20 4.79 3.53
CA GLU A 23 3.36 4.76 4.72
C GLU A 23 3.41 3.40 5.43
N CYS A 24 3.47 2.30 4.69
CA CYS A 24 3.66 0.96 5.23
C CYS A 24 4.99 0.86 6.00
N ILE A 25 6.09 1.38 5.43
CA ILE A 25 7.40 1.45 6.10
C ILE A 25 7.32 2.34 7.34
N ARG A 26 6.76 3.53 7.23
CA ARG A 26 6.64 4.49 8.33
C ARG A 26 5.90 3.92 9.55
N ARG A 27 4.90 3.07 9.31
CA ARG A 27 4.14 2.39 10.37
C ARG A 27 4.84 1.18 10.96
N GLY A 28 5.94 0.74 10.37
CA GLY A 28 6.62 -0.49 10.78
C GLY A 28 5.89 -1.77 10.39
N ASN A 29 4.98 -1.69 9.42
CA ASN A 29 4.16 -2.81 8.94
C ASN A 29 4.80 -3.54 7.74
N ALA A 30 5.84 -2.96 7.14
CA ALA A 30 6.45 -3.49 5.93
C ALA A 30 7.51 -4.55 6.21
N THR A 31 7.38 -5.70 5.58
CA THR A 31 8.50 -6.63 5.36
C THR A 31 9.10 -6.37 3.98
N CYS A 32 10.38 -5.99 3.95
CA CYS A 32 11.11 -5.80 2.70
C CYS A 32 11.56 -7.17 2.16
N LEU A 33 10.97 -7.61 1.05
CA LEU A 33 11.28 -8.89 0.41
C LEU A 33 12.37 -8.74 -0.67
N TYR A 34 12.38 -7.59 -1.37
CA TYR A 34 13.40 -7.22 -2.33
C TYR A 34 13.69 -5.71 -2.24
N VAL A 35 14.95 -5.36 -2.28
CA VAL A 35 15.41 -3.97 -2.33
C VAL A 35 16.60 -3.89 -3.27
N GLY A 36 16.46 -3.16 -4.36
CA GLY A 36 17.49 -2.93 -5.36
C GLY A 36 17.51 -1.48 -5.85
N GLU A 37 18.49 -1.16 -6.67
CA GLU A 37 18.60 0.19 -7.26
C GLU A 37 17.43 0.56 -8.18
N ARG A 38 16.73 -0.45 -8.72
CA ARG A 38 15.68 -0.31 -9.75
C ARG A 38 14.36 -0.94 -9.36
N GLY A 39 14.16 -1.23 -8.09
CA GLY A 39 12.87 -1.71 -7.60
C GLY A 39 12.87 -2.14 -6.15
N VAL A 40 11.66 -2.21 -5.62
CA VAL A 40 11.35 -2.62 -4.25
C VAL A 40 10.13 -3.51 -4.25
N LEU A 41 10.17 -4.60 -3.52
CA LEU A 41 9.03 -5.43 -3.17
C LEU A 41 8.83 -5.42 -1.68
N LEU A 42 7.65 -5.01 -1.24
CA LEU A 42 7.21 -5.02 0.15
C LEU A 42 6.03 -5.97 0.33
N ARG A 43 5.87 -6.45 1.55
CA ARG A 43 4.64 -7.05 2.03
C ARG A 43 4.14 -6.25 3.23
N ASP A 44 2.87 -5.81 3.17
CA ASP A 44 2.17 -5.24 4.33
C ASP A 44 1.71 -6.40 5.23
N GLU A 45 2.30 -6.55 6.39
CA GLU A 45 2.03 -7.69 7.28
C GLU A 45 0.57 -7.76 7.76
N PRO A 46 -0.08 -6.62 8.13
CA PRO A 46 -1.47 -6.67 8.59
C PRO A 46 -2.47 -7.13 7.54
N SER A 47 -2.26 -6.78 6.27
CA SER A 47 -3.19 -7.12 5.18
C SER A 47 -2.73 -8.32 4.35
N GLY A 48 -1.45 -8.71 4.45
CA GLY A 48 -0.83 -9.71 3.57
C GLY A 48 -0.62 -9.21 2.13
N THR A 49 -0.89 -7.94 1.85
CA THR A 49 -0.79 -7.35 0.51
C THR A 49 0.67 -7.20 0.10
N PHE A 50 0.99 -7.67 -1.11
CA PHE A 50 2.27 -7.40 -1.75
C PHE A 50 2.19 -6.09 -2.52
N MET A 51 3.27 -5.31 -2.49
CA MET A 51 3.40 -4.03 -3.21
C MET A 51 4.73 -4.03 -3.97
N LEU A 52 4.66 -3.98 -5.29
CA LEU A 52 5.82 -4.02 -6.18
C LEU A 52 5.96 -2.69 -6.92
N SER A 53 7.14 -2.10 -6.82
CA SER A 53 7.60 -1.05 -7.72
C SER A 53 8.88 -1.50 -8.41
N ALA A 54 8.88 -1.54 -9.74
CA ALA A 54 10.00 -2.03 -10.54
C ALA A 54 10.14 -1.20 -11.82
N GLU A 55 11.38 -0.76 -12.10
CA GLU A 55 11.69 0.01 -13.31
C GLU A 55 12.02 -0.87 -14.52
N THR A 56 12.22 -2.18 -14.32
CA THR A 56 12.60 -3.11 -15.39
C THR A 56 11.98 -4.47 -15.21
N LYS A 57 11.79 -5.17 -16.35
CA LYS A 57 11.29 -6.54 -16.36
C LYS A 57 12.22 -7.50 -15.59
N ALA A 58 13.52 -7.32 -15.65
CA ALA A 58 14.48 -8.15 -14.92
C ALA A 58 14.22 -8.13 -13.40
N VAL A 59 13.94 -6.94 -12.84
CA VAL A 59 13.60 -6.80 -11.42
C VAL A 59 12.28 -7.51 -11.10
N VAL A 60 11.29 -7.42 -11.99
CA VAL A 60 10.01 -8.14 -11.83
C VAL A 60 10.24 -9.65 -11.79
N GLU A 61 11.05 -10.17 -12.71
CA GLU A 61 11.41 -11.61 -12.80
C GLU A 61 12.14 -12.08 -11.53
N GLU A 62 13.02 -11.25 -10.95
CA GLU A 62 13.68 -11.53 -9.67
C GLU A 62 12.70 -11.56 -8.49
N CYS A 63 11.65 -10.74 -8.54
CA CYS A 63 10.63 -10.66 -7.49
C CYS A 63 9.58 -11.77 -7.56
N LEU A 64 9.31 -12.36 -8.73
CA LEU A 64 8.26 -13.38 -8.93
C LEU A 64 8.32 -14.54 -7.91
N PRO A 65 9.48 -15.17 -7.65
CA PRO A 65 9.55 -16.27 -6.67
C PRO A 65 9.17 -15.84 -5.25
N LEU A 66 9.34 -14.54 -4.93
CA LEU A 66 9.08 -13.98 -3.59
C LEU A 66 7.59 -13.66 -3.39
N MET A 67 6.81 -13.60 -4.48
CA MET A 67 5.38 -13.29 -4.47
C MET A 67 4.49 -14.52 -4.62
N GLN A 68 5.05 -15.72 -4.60
CA GLN A 68 4.26 -16.96 -4.73
C GLN A 68 3.22 -17.08 -3.61
N GLY A 69 1.97 -17.35 -3.98
CA GLY A 69 0.86 -17.42 -3.06
C GLY A 69 0.28 -16.06 -2.66
N ALA A 70 0.67 -14.97 -3.34
CA ALA A 70 0.02 -13.67 -3.16
C ALA A 70 -1.47 -13.76 -3.54
N GLU A 71 -2.34 -13.29 -2.68
CA GLU A 71 -3.78 -13.13 -2.95
C GLU A 71 -4.10 -11.74 -3.48
N LEU A 72 -3.28 -10.76 -3.13
CA LEU A 72 -3.40 -9.38 -3.58
C LEU A 72 -2.02 -8.78 -3.82
N LEU A 73 -1.86 -8.20 -5.00
CA LEU A 73 -0.65 -7.48 -5.40
C LEU A 73 -1.02 -6.09 -5.93
N VAL A 74 -0.35 -5.06 -5.41
CA VAL A 74 -0.39 -3.70 -5.92
C VAL A 74 0.80 -3.49 -6.84
N CYS A 75 0.52 -3.23 -8.13
CA CYS A 75 1.50 -2.91 -9.14
C CYS A 75 1.59 -1.38 -9.31
N HIS A 76 2.79 -0.81 -9.15
CA HIS A 76 2.99 0.64 -9.27
C HIS A 76 3.29 1.09 -10.70
N GLN A 77 3.63 0.18 -11.61
CA GLN A 77 3.83 0.47 -13.04
C GLN A 77 3.04 -0.51 -13.90
N GLU A 78 2.44 0.01 -14.97
CA GLU A 78 1.55 -0.75 -15.86
C GLU A 78 2.27 -1.82 -16.71
N PHE A 79 3.53 -1.61 -17.05
CA PHE A 79 4.23 -2.42 -18.05
C PHE A 79 4.41 -3.91 -17.67
N TYR A 80 4.22 -4.26 -16.40
CA TYR A 80 4.36 -5.64 -15.93
C TYR A 80 3.06 -6.24 -15.37
N GLU A 81 1.96 -5.49 -15.34
CA GLU A 81 0.68 -5.95 -14.75
C GLU A 81 0.21 -7.27 -15.34
N GLU A 82 0.11 -7.36 -16.68
CA GLU A 82 -0.35 -8.57 -17.36
C GLU A 82 0.59 -9.75 -17.10
N PHE A 83 1.89 -9.52 -17.24
CA PHE A 83 2.90 -10.55 -17.04
C PHE A 83 2.85 -11.15 -15.62
N VAL A 84 2.80 -10.31 -14.60
CA VAL A 84 2.75 -10.76 -13.20
C VAL A 84 1.41 -11.43 -12.89
N SER A 85 0.32 -10.91 -13.43
CA SER A 85 -1.03 -11.49 -13.28
C SER A 85 -1.07 -12.93 -13.84
N GLU A 86 -0.52 -13.17 -15.03
CA GLU A 86 -0.44 -14.49 -15.65
C GLU A 86 0.44 -15.45 -14.83
N GLU A 87 1.65 -15.01 -14.45
CA GLU A 87 2.62 -15.86 -13.73
C GLU A 87 2.17 -16.25 -12.32
N LEU A 88 1.39 -15.38 -11.64
CA LEU A 88 0.89 -15.65 -10.30
C LEU A 88 -0.56 -16.17 -10.28
N GLY A 89 -1.22 -16.24 -11.42
CA GLY A 89 -2.62 -16.67 -11.53
C GLY A 89 -3.60 -15.68 -10.88
N LEU A 90 -3.25 -14.38 -10.85
CA LEU A 90 -4.09 -13.32 -10.31
C LEU A 90 -4.99 -12.75 -11.39
N SER A 91 -6.19 -12.30 -11.00
CA SER A 91 -7.06 -11.51 -11.88
C SER A 91 -6.62 -10.05 -11.87
N LEU A 92 -6.68 -9.38 -13.02
CA LEU A 92 -6.50 -7.92 -13.05
C LEU A 92 -7.65 -7.26 -12.28
N GLY A 93 -7.25 -6.41 -11.34
CA GLY A 93 -8.16 -5.66 -10.49
C GLY A 93 -8.43 -4.24 -11.02
N GLU A 94 -8.83 -3.38 -10.13
CA GLU A 94 -9.13 -1.98 -10.44
C GLU A 94 -7.86 -1.13 -10.45
N ARG A 95 -7.83 -0.12 -11.34
CA ARG A 95 -6.81 0.92 -11.31
C ARG A 95 -7.21 1.98 -10.28
N CYS A 96 -6.30 2.24 -9.35
CA CYS A 96 -6.48 3.22 -8.30
C CYS A 96 -5.61 4.45 -8.56
N HIS A 97 -6.10 5.61 -8.12
CA HIS A 97 -5.31 6.84 -8.10
C HIS A 97 -4.87 7.13 -6.66
N GLN A 98 -3.59 7.46 -6.51
CA GLN A 98 -3.09 7.95 -5.24
C GLN A 98 -3.22 9.47 -5.18
N ALA A 99 -3.60 9.99 -4.03
CA ALA A 99 -3.70 11.41 -3.78
C ALA A 99 -3.06 11.77 -2.44
N ALA A 100 -2.26 12.82 -2.43
CA ALA A 100 -1.62 13.31 -1.23
C ALA A 100 -1.79 14.82 -1.09
N TYR A 101 -1.94 15.27 0.15
CA TYR A 101 -2.03 16.69 0.46
C TYR A 101 -0.70 17.19 1.00
N PHE A 102 0.02 17.99 0.18
CA PHE A 102 1.35 18.50 0.53
C PHE A 102 1.36 19.97 0.99
N LYS A 103 0.20 20.66 0.96
CA LYS A 103 0.14 22.07 1.37
C LYS A 103 0.18 22.18 2.89
N GLN A 104 1.05 23.04 3.40
CA GLN A 104 1.11 23.37 4.83
C GLN A 104 0.07 24.42 5.26
N THR A 105 -0.80 24.86 4.36
CA THR A 105 -1.89 25.79 4.66
C THR A 105 -3.08 25.00 5.20
N PHE A 106 -3.68 25.53 6.27
CA PHE A 106 -4.93 24.98 6.79
C PHE A 106 -5.98 24.89 5.69
N LEU A 107 -6.72 23.79 5.69
CA LEU A 107 -7.92 23.69 4.87
C LEU A 107 -8.87 24.81 5.30
N PRO A 108 -9.56 25.47 4.34
CA PRO A 108 -10.54 26.50 4.71
C PRO A 108 -11.57 25.87 5.65
N GLU A 109 -11.94 26.63 6.69
CA GLU A 109 -13.04 26.23 7.56
C GLU A 109 -14.28 26.00 6.66
N THR A 110 -14.80 24.79 6.70
CA THR A 110 -16.05 24.50 6.01
C THR A 110 -17.17 25.21 6.78
N GLU A 111 -18.04 25.92 6.09
CA GLU A 111 -19.23 26.55 6.69
C GLU A 111 -20.17 25.51 7.33
N GLN A 112 -20.00 24.25 6.99
CA GLN A 112 -20.71 23.12 7.62
C GLN A 112 -20.10 22.84 8.99
N LYS A 113 -20.79 23.32 10.02
CA LYS A 113 -20.51 23.02 11.43
C LYS A 113 -20.88 21.57 11.79
N GLY A 114 -20.44 20.62 11.01
CA GLY A 114 -20.44 19.21 11.38
C GLY A 114 -19.43 18.95 12.50
N GLN A 115 -19.80 18.16 13.50
CA GLN A 115 -18.83 17.73 14.50
C GLN A 115 -17.90 16.70 13.85
N VAL A 116 -16.69 17.13 13.48
CA VAL A 116 -15.62 16.20 13.07
C VAL A 116 -15.00 15.64 14.35
N ARG A 117 -14.98 14.30 14.47
CA ARG A 117 -14.38 13.59 15.61
C ARG A 117 -13.37 12.58 15.05
N PRO A 118 -12.28 12.31 15.78
CA PRO A 118 -11.46 11.14 15.51
C PRO A 118 -12.31 9.87 15.60
N LEU A 119 -12.10 8.94 14.69
CA LEU A 119 -12.65 7.60 14.80
C LEU A 119 -11.86 6.84 15.87
N ASP A 120 -12.57 6.14 16.75
CA ASP A 120 -12.00 5.24 17.74
C ASP A 120 -12.72 3.87 17.71
N GLU A 121 -12.34 2.97 18.61
CA GLU A 121 -12.91 1.62 18.65
C GLU A 121 -14.44 1.58 18.79
N SER A 122 -15.11 2.64 19.32
CA SER A 122 -16.57 2.69 19.44
C SER A 122 -17.27 2.74 18.08
N TYR A 123 -16.57 3.11 17.02
CA TYR A 123 -17.07 3.15 15.65
C TYR A 123 -16.82 1.85 14.86
N GLN A 124 -16.27 0.80 15.48
CA GLN A 124 -15.90 -0.44 14.81
C GLN A 124 -17.04 -1.04 13.98
N LEU A 125 -18.22 -1.18 14.58
CA LEU A 125 -19.41 -1.74 13.89
C LEU A 125 -19.82 -0.87 12.69
N PHE A 126 -19.82 0.45 12.87
CA PHE A 126 -20.13 1.38 11.77
C PHE A 126 -19.15 1.22 10.61
N VAL A 127 -17.85 1.12 10.89
CA VAL A 127 -16.84 0.93 9.86
C VAL A 127 -17.01 -0.43 9.17
N GLN A 128 -17.27 -1.50 9.91
CA GLN A 128 -17.50 -2.84 9.34
C GLN A 128 -18.70 -2.87 8.39
N GLU A 129 -19.80 -2.18 8.74
CA GLU A 129 -21.01 -2.13 7.93
C GLU A 129 -20.86 -1.29 6.65
N HIS A 130 -19.97 -0.29 6.65
CA HIS A 130 -19.86 0.70 5.57
C HIS A 130 -18.55 0.61 4.76
N TYR A 131 -17.53 -0.08 5.30
CA TYR A 131 -16.25 -0.24 4.62
C TYR A 131 -16.18 -1.60 3.92
N GLN A 132 -16.44 -1.60 2.60
CA GLN A 132 -16.63 -2.82 1.82
C GLN A 132 -15.31 -3.51 1.41
N MET A 133 -14.17 -2.81 1.51
CA MET A 133 -12.88 -3.31 1.03
C MET A 133 -12.23 -4.34 1.96
N VAL A 134 -12.46 -4.23 3.26
CA VAL A 134 -11.91 -5.12 4.28
C VAL A 134 -12.97 -5.40 5.33
N THR A 135 -13.29 -6.67 5.54
CA THR A 135 -14.30 -7.12 6.53
C THR A 135 -13.68 -7.74 7.78
N ASP A 136 -12.35 -7.89 7.82
CA ASP A 136 -11.65 -8.45 8.97
C ASP A 136 -11.74 -7.53 10.19
N GLU A 137 -12.34 -8.04 11.26
CA GLU A 137 -12.62 -7.29 12.50
C GLU A 137 -11.34 -6.84 13.20
N ASP A 138 -10.34 -7.69 13.29
CA ASP A 138 -9.10 -7.39 13.99
C ASP A 138 -8.26 -6.35 13.22
N TYR A 139 -8.29 -6.41 11.88
CA TYR A 139 -7.69 -5.39 11.03
C TYR A 139 -8.34 -4.02 11.24
N ILE A 140 -9.69 -3.94 11.17
CA ILE A 140 -10.42 -2.68 11.38
C ILE A 140 -10.14 -2.11 12.77
N LYS A 141 -10.20 -2.96 13.80
CA LYS A 141 -9.93 -2.56 15.18
C LYS A 141 -8.50 -2.03 15.35
N GLY A 142 -7.53 -2.66 14.71
CA GLY A 142 -6.15 -2.19 14.71
C GLY A 142 -5.95 -0.82 14.06
N ARG A 143 -6.83 -0.44 13.12
CA ARG A 143 -6.79 0.86 12.43
C ARG A 143 -7.51 1.98 13.21
N LEU A 144 -8.36 1.63 14.17
CA LEU A 144 -9.10 2.60 15.01
C LEU A 144 -8.37 2.95 16.31
N ARG A 145 -7.22 2.36 16.57
CA ARG A 145 -6.31 2.66 17.69
C ARG A 145 -5.27 3.68 17.29
#